data_ffebdb4a3c98228175240e288e2e2506
#
_entry.id   ffebdb4a3c98228175240e288e2e2506
#
_cell.length_a   1.000
_cell.length_b   1.000
_cell.length_c   1.000
_cell.angle_alpha   90.00
_cell.angle_beta   90.00
_cell.angle_gamma   90.00
#
_symmetry.space_group_name_H-M   'P 1'
#
loop_
_entity.id
_entity.type
_entity.pdbx_description
1 polymer ?
#
loop_
_entity_poly.entity_id
_entity_poly.type
_entity_poly.pdbx_seq_one_letter_code
_entity_poly.pdbx_strand_id
1 'polypeptide(L)'
;MNTFLLFQGLLLLDLGIYGISEDTKSCGKPRVFSKRIVGGHTTKNGKWPWQAIVVIPNQFIFGGTLISSKWVLSAAHWLASEEPANVDVILGAFNLIKDRNEHPPIKAKQINIHPDFNPSTLLANIALIELSESVSYTVYILPICLPAPQMTFPPGTRCWTTGWGDVEFGGYQPRPKTLQEVEVHLFSDQRCKSAYFSAIQPDMFCAGDLTGGKDSCQGDGGGPLVCSVGDQWYLIGVVIFGNGCGKKDYPGVYTSVANYTKWISAEPDRRLGLLNYGRSMCWLTLGDAWILLLTMSIVLWLGW
;
A
#
# COMPACT_ATOMS: atom_id res chain seq x y z
N MET A 1 -54.76 -32.32 44.44
CA MET A 1 -53.49 -31.72 44.89
C MET A 1 -52.41 -32.29 43.98
N ASN A 2 -52.16 -31.63 42.83
CA ASN A 2 -51.18 -32.06 41.84
C ASN A 2 -50.15 -30.92 41.66
N THR A 3 -48.95 -31.20 42.09
CA THR A 3 -47.79 -30.35 41.95
C THR A 3 -47.19 -30.62 40.57
N PHE A 4 -47.29 -29.63 39.66
CA PHE A 4 -46.57 -29.61 38.40
C PHE A 4 -45.15 -29.07 38.62
N LEU A 5 -44.18 -29.91 38.46
CA LEU A 5 -42.78 -29.53 38.37
C LEU A 5 -42.45 -29.11 36.92
N LEU A 6 -42.22 -27.82 36.71
CA LEU A 6 -41.71 -27.27 35.49
C LEU A 6 -40.17 -27.45 35.46
N PHE A 7 -39.71 -28.37 34.61
CA PHE A 7 -38.29 -28.46 34.21
C PHE A 7 -38.01 -27.32 33.21
N GLN A 8 -37.35 -26.29 33.67
CA GLN A 8 -36.70 -25.33 32.76
C GLN A 8 -35.34 -25.88 32.37
N GLY A 9 -35.27 -26.47 31.19
CA GLY A 9 -34.00 -26.78 30.52
C GLY A 9 -33.32 -25.52 30.05
N LEU A 10 -32.25 -25.07 30.70
CA LEU A 10 -31.36 -24.02 30.20
C LEU A 10 -30.57 -24.59 29.01
N LEU A 11 -30.98 -24.24 27.78
CA LEU A 11 -30.14 -24.41 26.61
C LEU A 11 -29.06 -23.31 26.65
N LEU A 12 -27.88 -23.68 27.15
CA LEU A 12 -26.67 -22.88 26.94
C LEU A 12 -26.28 -23.01 25.47
N LEU A 13 -26.71 -22.03 24.66
CA LEU A 13 -26.11 -21.80 23.37
C LEU A 13 -24.69 -21.25 23.60
N ASP A 14 -23.71 -22.12 23.45
CA ASP A 14 -22.32 -21.74 23.28
C ASP A 14 -22.20 -20.91 21.98
N LEU A 15 -22.43 -19.61 22.11
CA LEU A 15 -22.01 -18.66 21.11
C LEU A 15 -20.49 -18.60 21.16
N GLY A 16 -19.87 -19.49 20.40
CA GLY A 16 -18.46 -19.38 20.08
C GLY A 16 -18.20 -18.01 19.48
N ILE A 17 -17.86 -17.06 20.35
CA ILE A 17 -17.27 -15.78 19.92
C ILE A 17 -15.91 -16.16 19.36
N TYR A 18 -15.86 -16.49 18.07
CA TYR A 18 -14.62 -16.41 17.31
C TYR A 18 -14.17 -14.95 17.41
N GLY A 19 -13.21 -14.71 18.27
CA GLY A 19 -12.51 -13.44 18.36
C GLY A 19 -11.95 -13.14 16.97
N ILE A 20 -12.66 -12.29 16.23
CA ILE A 20 -12.12 -11.68 15.03
C ILE A 20 -10.97 -10.82 15.53
N SER A 21 -9.76 -11.30 15.32
CA SER A 21 -8.53 -10.57 15.62
C SER A 21 -8.70 -9.12 15.16
N GLU A 22 -8.47 -8.16 16.05
CA GLU A 22 -8.53 -6.72 15.75
C GLU A 22 -7.55 -6.30 14.65
N ASP A 23 -6.61 -7.16 14.28
CA ASP A 23 -5.61 -6.92 13.24
C ASP A 23 -6.18 -6.76 11.82
N THR A 24 -7.43 -7.13 11.56
CA THR A 24 -8.01 -7.06 10.22
C THR A 24 -8.53 -5.66 9.82
N LYS A 25 -8.44 -4.65 10.70
CA LYS A 25 -9.11 -3.35 10.51
C LYS A 25 -8.22 -2.15 10.20
N SER A 26 -6.91 -2.25 10.15
CA SER A 26 -6.07 -1.04 10.10
C SER A 26 -4.91 -1.09 9.10
N CYS A 27 -5.22 -1.06 7.80
CA CYS A 27 -4.22 -0.66 6.81
C CYS A 27 -4.14 0.86 6.67
N GLY A 28 -3.00 1.41 6.24
CA GLY A 28 -2.85 2.80 5.85
C GLY A 28 -3.05 3.84 6.95
N LYS A 29 -2.95 3.44 8.23
CA LYS A 29 -3.11 4.33 9.38
C LYS A 29 -1.86 4.32 10.25
N PRO A 30 -0.84 5.15 9.94
CA PRO A 30 0.36 5.24 10.74
C PRO A 30 0.02 5.73 12.14
N ARG A 31 0.70 5.22 13.16
CA ARG A 31 0.51 5.63 14.56
C ARG A 31 1.38 6.84 14.93
N VAL A 32 2.36 7.18 14.07
CA VAL A 32 3.25 8.34 14.24
C VAL A 32 2.82 9.44 13.29
N PHE A 33 2.47 10.58 13.85
CA PHE A 33 2.10 11.78 13.09
C PHE A 33 3.23 12.80 13.15
N SER A 34 3.50 13.48 12.04
CA SER A 34 4.37 14.65 11.99
C SER A 34 3.62 15.84 11.39
N LYS A 35 3.91 17.04 11.88
CA LYS A 35 3.47 18.26 11.21
C LYS A 35 4.12 18.33 9.83
N ARG A 36 3.35 18.76 8.86
CA ARG A 36 3.74 18.92 7.45
C ARG A 36 4.97 19.82 7.31
N ILE A 37 5.99 19.33 6.62
CA ILE A 37 7.13 20.14 6.16
C ILE A 37 7.16 20.04 4.63
N VAL A 38 7.35 21.16 3.95
CA VAL A 38 7.40 21.26 2.48
C VAL A 38 8.85 21.07 2.01
N GLY A 39 9.08 20.18 1.03
CA GLY A 39 10.42 19.84 0.49
C GLY A 39 10.80 18.39 0.82
N GLY A 40 11.68 17.77 0.04
CA GLY A 40 12.29 16.48 0.39
C GLY A 40 13.12 16.63 1.66
N HIS A 41 12.93 15.77 2.65
CA HIS A 41 13.64 15.82 3.93
C HIS A 41 13.61 14.47 4.65
N THR A 42 14.44 14.34 5.66
CA THR A 42 14.39 13.17 6.55
C THR A 42 13.03 13.08 7.21
N THR A 43 12.36 11.94 7.04
CA THR A 43 11.06 11.69 7.67
C THR A 43 11.20 11.48 9.18
N LYS A 44 10.08 11.38 9.87
CA LYS A 44 10.03 10.95 11.27
C LYS A 44 9.96 9.42 11.34
N ASN A 45 10.76 8.82 12.22
CA ASN A 45 10.75 7.37 12.41
C ASN A 45 9.33 6.86 12.73
N GLY A 46 8.87 5.83 12.00
CA GLY A 46 7.53 5.25 12.14
C GLY A 46 6.41 5.99 11.40
N LYS A 47 6.69 7.08 10.66
CA LYS A 47 5.68 7.79 9.86
C LYS A 47 5.20 6.98 8.66
N TRP A 48 6.08 6.18 8.07
CA TRP A 48 5.80 5.35 6.90
C TRP A 48 6.04 3.87 7.23
N PRO A 49 5.19 3.27 8.08
CA PRO A 49 5.45 1.94 8.64
C PRO A 49 5.30 0.79 7.63
N TRP A 50 4.87 1.08 6.42
CA TRP A 50 4.81 0.15 5.29
C TRP A 50 6.04 0.17 4.40
N GLN A 51 6.99 1.11 4.64
CA GLN A 51 8.22 1.14 3.86
C GLN A 51 9.04 -0.13 4.10
N ALA A 52 9.39 -0.81 3.02
CA ALA A 52 10.26 -1.96 3.01
C ALA A 52 11.56 -1.65 2.27
N ILE A 53 12.64 -2.30 2.69
CA ILE A 53 13.89 -2.38 1.95
C ILE A 53 13.97 -3.79 1.38
N VAL A 54 14.14 -3.92 0.09
CA VAL A 54 14.43 -5.18 -0.57
C VAL A 54 15.93 -5.23 -0.86
N VAL A 55 16.57 -6.31 -0.46
CA VAL A 55 18.02 -6.48 -0.52
C VAL A 55 18.34 -7.69 -1.38
N ILE A 56 19.18 -7.50 -2.40
CA ILE A 56 19.86 -8.57 -3.10
C ILE A 56 21.32 -8.55 -2.62
N PRO A 57 21.75 -9.50 -1.79
CA PRO A 57 23.07 -9.48 -1.16
C PRO A 57 24.19 -9.36 -2.20
N ASN A 58 25.17 -8.48 -1.90
CA ASN A 58 26.33 -8.17 -2.75
C ASN A 58 26.00 -7.50 -4.11
N GLN A 59 24.75 -7.10 -4.35
CA GLN A 59 24.35 -6.40 -5.57
C GLN A 59 23.84 -5.00 -5.23
N PHE A 60 22.59 -4.89 -4.80
CA PHE A 60 21.95 -3.60 -4.55
C PHE A 60 20.79 -3.70 -3.57
N ILE A 61 20.29 -2.54 -3.15
CA ILE A 61 19.09 -2.37 -2.36
C ILE A 61 18.10 -1.51 -3.14
N PHE A 62 16.81 -1.77 -2.98
CA PHE A 62 15.72 -1.02 -3.58
C PHE A 62 14.48 -1.01 -2.69
N GLY A 63 13.46 -0.27 -3.09
CA GLY A 63 12.26 -0.09 -2.30
C GLY A 63 11.25 -1.22 -2.44
N GLY A 64 10.38 -1.33 -1.44
CA GLY A 64 9.19 -2.16 -1.45
C GLY A 64 8.15 -1.61 -0.50
N THR A 65 6.96 -2.21 -0.51
CA THR A 65 5.83 -1.74 0.30
C THR A 65 5.10 -2.91 0.95
N LEU A 66 5.01 -2.93 2.27
CA LEU A 66 4.26 -3.94 3.02
C LEU A 66 2.76 -3.75 2.77
N ILE A 67 2.09 -4.75 2.23
CA ILE A 67 0.64 -4.74 1.93
C ILE A 67 -0.17 -5.69 2.82
N SER A 68 0.48 -6.66 3.45
CA SER A 68 -0.08 -7.53 4.49
C SER A 68 1.02 -8.07 5.40
N SER A 69 0.69 -8.89 6.41
CA SER A 69 1.69 -9.48 7.29
C SER A 69 2.69 -10.43 6.58
N LYS A 70 2.41 -10.81 5.33
CA LYS A 70 3.24 -11.75 4.57
C LYS A 70 3.68 -11.24 3.20
N TRP A 71 3.15 -10.11 2.74
CA TRP A 71 3.33 -9.70 1.35
C TRP A 71 3.90 -8.31 1.22
N VAL A 72 4.94 -8.20 0.41
CA VAL A 72 5.54 -6.92 0.00
C VAL A 72 5.39 -6.76 -1.51
N LEU A 73 4.94 -5.58 -1.91
CA LEU A 73 4.82 -5.18 -3.32
C LEU A 73 6.07 -4.38 -3.73
N SER A 74 6.60 -4.66 -4.92
CA SER A 74 7.75 -3.96 -5.50
C SER A 74 7.71 -3.97 -7.02
N ALA A 75 8.76 -3.49 -7.68
CA ALA A 75 8.89 -3.48 -9.13
C ALA A 75 9.45 -4.80 -9.67
N ALA A 76 8.85 -5.30 -10.77
CA ALA A 76 9.24 -6.57 -11.39
C ALA A 76 10.66 -6.57 -11.99
N HIS A 77 11.08 -5.45 -12.57
CA HIS A 77 12.36 -5.38 -13.28
C HIS A 77 13.59 -5.63 -12.39
N TRP A 78 13.48 -5.44 -11.07
CA TRP A 78 14.53 -5.79 -10.12
C TRP A 78 14.52 -7.26 -9.70
N LEU A 79 13.40 -7.94 -9.87
CA LEU A 79 13.14 -9.27 -9.30
C LEU A 79 13.00 -10.37 -10.35
N ALA A 80 12.83 -10.01 -11.62
CA ALA A 80 12.49 -10.97 -12.68
C ALA A 80 13.55 -12.04 -12.95
N SER A 81 14.81 -11.78 -12.61
CA SER A 81 15.92 -12.74 -12.74
C SER A 81 16.40 -13.29 -11.40
N GLU A 82 15.74 -12.96 -10.30
CA GLU A 82 16.20 -13.32 -8.97
C GLU A 82 15.49 -14.57 -8.44
N GLU A 83 16.27 -15.42 -7.78
CA GLU A 83 15.74 -16.54 -7.02
C GLU A 83 15.28 -16.05 -5.62
N PRO A 84 14.17 -16.56 -5.07
CA PRO A 84 13.68 -16.14 -3.75
C PRO A 84 14.75 -16.24 -2.64
N ALA A 85 15.59 -17.26 -2.67
CA ALA A 85 16.65 -17.46 -1.68
C ALA A 85 17.68 -16.31 -1.64
N ASN A 86 17.81 -15.56 -2.73
CA ASN A 86 18.71 -14.42 -2.87
C ASN A 86 18.06 -13.08 -2.46
N VAL A 87 16.80 -13.08 -2.08
CA VAL A 87 16.07 -11.85 -1.77
C VAL A 87 15.74 -11.79 -0.29
N ASP A 88 16.17 -10.71 0.34
CA ASP A 88 15.90 -10.37 1.72
C ASP A 88 15.00 -9.13 1.80
N VAL A 89 14.14 -9.08 2.81
CA VAL A 89 13.28 -7.92 3.09
C VAL A 89 13.53 -7.42 4.50
N ILE A 90 13.75 -6.12 4.67
CA ILE A 90 13.89 -5.47 5.97
C ILE A 90 12.70 -4.53 6.15
N LEU A 91 12.02 -4.62 7.29
CA LEU A 91 10.86 -3.82 7.67
C LEU A 91 11.14 -3.02 8.95
N GLY A 92 10.46 -1.89 9.11
CA GLY A 92 10.57 -1.06 10.31
C GLY A 92 11.85 -0.22 10.39
N ALA A 93 12.76 -0.34 9.43
CA ALA A 93 14.00 0.42 9.41
C ALA A 93 13.76 1.90 9.08
N PHE A 94 14.47 2.77 9.80
CA PHE A 94 14.55 4.20 9.54
C PHE A 94 15.97 4.60 9.12
N ASN A 95 16.99 4.03 9.77
CA ASN A 95 18.39 4.29 9.46
C ASN A 95 19.06 3.01 8.94
N LEU A 96 19.48 3.01 7.67
CA LEU A 96 20.06 1.85 6.99
C LEU A 96 21.25 1.20 7.69
N ILE A 97 22.01 1.97 8.48
CA ILE A 97 23.22 1.49 9.15
C ILE A 97 22.90 0.98 10.56
N LYS A 98 22.14 1.78 11.33
CA LYS A 98 21.85 1.47 12.73
C LYS A 98 20.83 0.34 12.85
N ASP A 99 19.76 0.46 12.05
CA ASP A 99 18.58 -0.38 12.23
C ASP A 99 18.72 -1.75 11.55
N ARG A 100 19.77 -1.94 10.72
CA ARG A 100 20.03 -3.23 10.07
C ARG A 100 20.30 -4.35 11.08
N ASN A 101 20.87 -4.02 12.25
CA ASN A 101 21.10 -4.98 13.33
C ASN A 101 19.87 -5.17 14.23
N GLU A 102 18.98 -4.18 14.28
CA GLU A 102 17.76 -4.18 15.10
C GLU A 102 16.57 -4.84 14.36
N HIS A 103 16.60 -4.80 13.03
CA HIS A 103 15.59 -5.37 12.14
C HIS A 103 16.24 -6.45 11.26
N PRO A 104 16.27 -7.72 11.71
CA PRO A 104 16.86 -8.79 10.92
C PRO A 104 16.12 -8.96 9.59
N PRO A 105 16.85 -9.25 8.50
CA PRO A 105 16.23 -9.47 7.21
C PRO A 105 15.37 -10.75 7.23
N ILE A 106 14.21 -10.68 6.60
CA ILE A 106 13.29 -11.79 6.41
C ILE A 106 13.52 -12.30 4.98
N LYS A 107 13.74 -13.60 4.81
CA LYS A 107 13.91 -14.23 3.49
C LYS A 107 12.62 -14.16 2.67
N ALA A 108 12.74 -13.97 1.38
CA ALA A 108 11.64 -14.25 0.48
C ALA A 108 11.39 -15.76 0.41
N LYS A 109 10.14 -16.17 0.52
CA LYS A 109 9.69 -17.54 0.29
C LYS A 109 9.35 -17.76 -1.19
N GLN A 110 8.75 -16.75 -1.81
CA GLN A 110 8.35 -16.76 -3.21
C GLN A 110 8.37 -15.34 -3.78
N ILE A 111 8.65 -15.25 -5.07
CA ILE A 111 8.54 -14.03 -5.87
C ILE A 111 7.52 -14.28 -6.98
N ASN A 112 6.49 -13.47 -7.05
CA ASN A 112 5.45 -13.55 -8.08
C ASN A 112 5.57 -12.31 -8.98
N ILE A 113 6.17 -12.49 -10.16
CA ILE A 113 6.19 -11.47 -11.20
C ILE A 113 4.83 -11.46 -11.90
N HIS A 114 4.30 -10.29 -12.23
CA HIS A 114 3.06 -10.23 -13.02
C HIS A 114 3.26 -10.95 -14.37
N PRO A 115 2.33 -11.82 -14.83
CA PRO A 115 2.53 -12.62 -16.04
C PRO A 115 2.68 -11.78 -17.31
N ASP A 116 2.11 -10.59 -17.35
CA ASP A 116 2.20 -9.65 -18.48
C ASP A 116 3.42 -8.72 -18.40
N PHE A 117 4.34 -8.94 -17.45
CA PHE A 117 5.54 -8.10 -17.34
C PHE A 117 6.38 -8.19 -18.60
N ASN A 118 6.64 -7.04 -19.19
CA ASN A 118 7.51 -6.92 -20.36
C ASN A 118 8.76 -6.09 -20.02
N PRO A 119 9.95 -6.70 -19.97
CA PRO A 119 11.18 -6.01 -19.58
C PRO A 119 11.63 -4.93 -20.57
N SER A 120 11.20 -5.01 -21.85
CA SER A 120 11.59 -4.03 -22.86
C SER A 120 10.78 -2.75 -22.79
N THR A 121 9.49 -2.83 -22.40
CA THR A 121 8.58 -1.69 -22.32
C THR A 121 8.28 -1.28 -20.90
N LEU A 122 8.62 -2.11 -19.92
CA LEU A 122 8.25 -2.01 -18.51
C LEU A 122 6.74 -2.06 -18.27
N LEU A 123 5.94 -2.56 -19.23
CA LEU A 123 4.52 -2.86 -19.00
C LEU A 123 4.38 -3.90 -17.90
N ALA A 124 3.39 -3.75 -17.04
CA ALA A 124 3.12 -4.60 -15.88
C ALA A 124 4.33 -4.78 -14.95
N ASN A 125 5.08 -3.69 -14.73
CA ASN A 125 6.28 -3.70 -13.91
C ASN A 125 5.92 -3.71 -12.41
N ILE A 126 5.39 -4.84 -11.96
CA ILE A 126 4.90 -5.07 -10.60
C ILE A 126 5.18 -6.51 -10.17
N ALA A 127 5.62 -6.69 -8.94
CA ALA A 127 5.94 -7.99 -8.37
C ALA A 127 5.52 -8.08 -6.90
N LEU A 128 5.19 -9.29 -6.47
CA LEU A 128 4.86 -9.63 -5.08
C LEU A 128 5.96 -10.53 -4.50
N ILE A 129 6.42 -10.18 -3.30
CA ILE A 129 7.36 -10.97 -2.52
C ILE A 129 6.58 -11.57 -1.34
N GLU A 130 6.47 -12.90 -1.27
CA GLU A 130 5.98 -13.59 -0.09
C GLU A 130 7.12 -13.73 0.92
N LEU A 131 6.91 -13.26 2.14
CA LEU A 131 7.86 -13.41 3.23
C LEU A 131 7.84 -14.85 3.75
N SER A 132 9.00 -15.37 4.15
CA SER A 132 9.12 -16.72 4.72
C SER A 132 8.33 -16.90 6.02
N GLU A 133 8.07 -15.82 6.74
CA GLU A 133 7.26 -15.76 7.96
C GLU A 133 6.36 -14.53 8.00
N SER A 134 5.29 -14.61 8.79
CA SER A 134 4.41 -13.46 9.00
C SER A 134 5.02 -12.48 9.98
N VAL A 135 4.93 -11.19 9.68
CA VAL A 135 5.40 -10.13 10.58
C VAL A 135 4.32 -9.70 11.56
N SER A 136 4.72 -9.43 12.78
CA SER A 136 3.86 -8.80 13.79
C SER A 136 3.80 -7.30 13.54
N TYR A 137 2.60 -6.72 13.58
CA TYR A 137 2.41 -5.29 13.41
C TYR A 137 2.84 -4.50 14.65
N THR A 138 3.59 -3.45 14.43
CA THR A 138 4.10 -2.55 15.47
C THR A 138 3.82 -1.09 15.08
N VAL A 139 4.32 -0.11 15.82
CA VAL A 139 4.27 1.30 15.41
C VAL A 139 5.15 1.58 14.19
N TYR A 140 6.12 0.71 13.90
CA TYR A 140 7.09 0.83 12.81
C TYR A 140 6.82 -0.11 11.64
N ILE A 141 5.94 -1.09 11.81
CA ILE A 141 5.61 -2.11 10.80
C ILE A 141 4.09 -2.22 10.72
N LEU A 142 3.49 -1.63 9.69
CA LEU A 142 2.05 -1.69 9.41
C LEU A 142 1.83 -1.75 7.89
N PRO A 143 0.80 -2.46 7.40
CA PRO A 143 0.50 -2.51 5.98
C PRO A 143 -0.17 -1.22 5.51
N ILE A 144 0.05 -0.89 4.24
CA ILE A 144 -0.71 0.14 3.53
C ILE A 144 -1.99 -0.43 2.95
N CYS A 145 -2.99 0.44 2.69
CA CYS A 145 -4.19 0.03 1.96
C CYS A 145 -3.93 -0.01 0.45
N LEU A 146 -4.57 -0.95 -0.22
CA LEU A 146 -4.60 -1.01 -1.67
C LEU A 146 -5.81 -0.23 -2.20
N PRO A 147 -5.67 0.49 -3.34
CA PRO A 147 -6.79 1.16 -3.97
C PRO A 147 -7.76 0.13 -4.54
N ALA A 148 -9.06 0.43 -4.55
CA ALA A 148 -10.01 -0.34 -5.35
C ALA A 148 -9.72 -0.14 -6.85
N PRO A 149 -10.06 -1.12 -7.73
CA PRO A 149 -9.79 -1.02 -9.16
C PRO A 149 -10.36 0.24 -9.84
N GLN A 150 -11.45 0.78 -9.31
CA GLN A 150 -12.12 2.00 -9.80
C GLN A 150 -11.71 3.27 -9.06
N MET A 151 -10.82 3.17 -8.09
CA MET A 151 -10.37 4.33 -7.31
C MET A 151 -9.45 5.20 -8.16
N THR A 152 -9.82 6.44 -8.34
CA THR A 152 -9.08 7.42 -9.15
C THR A 152 -8.64 8.60 -8.29
N PHE A 153 -7.51 9.16 -8.66
CA PHE A 153 -6.96 10.36 -8.05
C PHE A 153 -6.75 11.40 -9.15
N PRO A 154 -7.40 12.57 -9.09
CA PRO A 154 -7.29 13.57 -10.14
C PRO A 154 -5.88 14.16 -10.23
N PRO A 155 -5.48 14.68 -11.41
CA PRO A 155 -4.26 15.47 -11.55
C PRO A 155 -4.20 16.62 -10.53
N GLY A 156 -3.01 16.87 -9.98
CA GLY A 156 -2.81 17.83 -8.90
C GLY A 156 -3.02 17.25 -7.49
N THR A 157 -3.49 15.99 -7.36
CA THR A 157 -3.56 15.33 -6.04
C THR A 157 -2.18 15.26 -5.42
N ARG A 158 -2.09 15.65 -4.16
CA ARG A 158 -0.86 15.56 -3.35
C ARG A 158 -0.65 14.15 -2.86
N CYS A 159 0.53 13.62 -3.14
CA CYS A 159 0.97 12.30 -2.78
C CYS A 159 2.39 12.37 -2.20
N TRP A 160 2.88 11.26 -1.69
CA TRP A 160 4.20 11.17 -1.10
C TRP A 160 4.92 9.94 -1.63
N THR A 161 6.20 10.10 -1.91
CA THR A 161 7.11 9.00 -2.14
C THR A 161 8.19 8.99 -1.08
N THR A 162 8.70 7.81 -0.76
CA THR A 162 9.66 7.61 0.34
C THR A 162 10.73 6.62 -0.06
N GLY A 163 11.95 6.83 0.44
CA GLY A 163 13.06 5.93 0.19
C GLY A 163 14.39 6.45 0.72
N TRP A 164 15.44 5.74 0.39
CA TRP A 164 16.84 6.08 0.73
C TRP A 164 17.66 6.36 -0.53
N GLY A 165 17.00 6.64 -1.64
CA GLY A 165 17.64 6.99 -2.90
C GLY A 165 18.43 8.30 -2.84
N ASP A 166 19.06 8.62 -3.96
CA ASP A 166 19.85 9.85 -4.09
C ASP A 166 18.96 11.08 -3.89
N VAL A 167 19.47 12.10 -3.21
CA VAL A 167 18.74 13.36 -3.00
C VAL A 167 18.94 14.35 -4.14
N GLU A 168 19.96 14.11 -4.97
CA GLU A 168 20.27 14.90 -6.18
C GLU A 168 20.73 14.00 -7.31
N PHE A 169 20.28 14.24 -8.53
CA PHE A 169 20.69 13.48 -9.70
C PHE A 169 22.17 13.73 -10.02
N GLY A 170 22.94 12.63 -10.10
CA GLY A 170 24.39 12.69 -10.36
C GLY A 170 25.19 13.31 -9.22
N GLY A 171 24.60 13.47 -8.05
CA GLY A 171 25.28 14.02 -6.87
C GLY A 171 26.41 13.12 -6.38
N TYR A 172 27.57 13.71 -6.08
CA TYR A 172 28.69 13.05 -5.41
C TYR A 172 28.45 12.84 -3.90
N GLN A 173 27.25 13.19 -3.41
CA GLN A 173 26.87 13.04 -2.01
C GLN A 173 26.57 11.56 -1.71
N PRO A 174 27.04 11.03 -0.57
CA PRO A 174 26.63 9.70 -0.17
C PRO A 174 25.11 9.66 0.06
N ARG A 175 24.45 8.56 -0.36
CA ARG A 175 23.02 8.35 -0.13
C ARG A 175 22.64 8.61 1.34
N PRO A 176 21.45 9.16 1.59
CA PRO A 176 20.99 9.40 2.94
C PRO A 176 20.90 8.09 3.73
N LYS A 177 21.42 8.10 4.94
CA LYS A 177 21.33 6.94 5.83
C LYS A 177 19.95 6.78 6.45
N THR A 178 19.19 7.86 6.54
CA THR A 178 17.85 7.94 7.12
C THR A 178 16.80 8.01 6.02
N LEU A 179 15.63 7.42 6.26
CA LEU A 179 14.51 7.45 5.34
C LEU A 179 14.12 8.90 5.01
N GLN A 180 14.01 9.18 3.72
CA GLN A 180 13.57 10.45 3.19
C GLN A 180 12.11 10.38 2.76
N GLU A 181 11.43 11.52 2.73
CA GLU A 181 10.10 11.68 2.19
C GLU A 181 10.03 12.92 1.31
N VAL A 182 9.28 12.85 0.24
CA VAL A 182 9.03 13.98 -0.64
C VAL A 182 7.57 14.06 -1.05
N GLU A 183 7.00 15.25 -0.97
CA GLU A 183 5.66 15.55 -1.49
C GLU A 183 5.73 15.78 -2.99
N VAL A 184 4.89 15.08 -3.74
CA VAL A 184 4.76 15.17 -5.19
C VAL A 184 3.29 15.33 -5.58
N HIS A 185 3.03 15.78 -6.81
CA HIS A 185 1.69 15.94 -7.34
C HIS A 185 1.48 15.03 -8.55
N LEU A 186 0.28 14.45 -8.66
CA LEU A 186 -0.07 13.68 -9.84
C LEU A 186 -0.17 14.57 -11.06
N PHE A 187 0.36 14.11 -12.19
CA PHE A 187 0.26 14.80 -13.47
C PHE A 187 -0.88 14.21 -14.29
N SER A 188 -1.38 15.00 -15.25
CA SER A 188 -2.30 14.49 -16.27
C SER A 188 -1.56 13.54 -17.22
N ASP A 189 -2.30 12.58 -17.80
CA ASP A 189 -1.77 11.66 -18.81
C ASP A 189 -1.13 12.40 -19.98
N GLN A 190 -1.75 13.49 -20.41
CA GLN A 190 -1.21 14.32 -21.49
C GLN A 190 0.19 14.86 -21.14
N ARG A 191 0.37 15.40 -19.93
CA ARG A 191 1.66 15.94 -19.49
C ARG A 191 2.70 14.84 -19.33
N CYS A 192 2.31 13.69 -18.78
CA CYS A 192 3.16 12.51 -18.66
C CYS A 192 3.66 12.03 -20.04
N LYS A 193 2.74 11.86 -20.99
CA LYS A 193 3.06 11.47 -22.37
C LYS A 193 3.90 12.51 -23.11
N SER A 194 3.69 13.79 -22.85
CA SER A 194 4.52 14.87 -23.45
C SER A 194 5.96 14.81 -22.98
N ALA A 195 6.23 14.36 -21.74
CA ALA A 195 7.58 14.24 -21.20
C ALA A 195 8.34 13.02 -21.76
N TYR A 196 7.63 11.90 -21.97
CA TYR A 196 8.25 10.59 -22.24
C TYR A 196 7.80 9.93 -23.54
N PHE A 197 6.92 10.59 -24.33
CA PHE A 197 6.39 10.09 -25.60
C PHE A 197 5.84 8.64 -25.51
N SER A 198 6.34 7.74 -26.36
CA SER A 198 5.90 6.35 -26.42
C SER A 198 6.41 5.47 -25.29
N ALA A 199 7.25 5.97 -24.39
CA ALA A 199 7.74 5.18 -23.26
C ALA A 199 6.67 4.94 -22.19
N ILE A 200 5.62 5.79 -22.12
CA ILE A 200 4.53 5.63 -21.15
C ILE A 200 3.54 4.57 -21.62
N GLN A 201 3.49 3.45 -20.90
CA GLN A 201 2.54 2.37 -21.12
C GLN A 201 1.17 2.69 -20.48
N PRO A 202 0.08 1.99 -20.90
CA PRO A 202 -1.28 2.26 -20.39
C PRO A 202 -1.46 2.11 -18.87
N ASP A 203 -0.60 1.35 -18.22
CA ASP A 203 -0.60 1.09 -16.78
C ASP A 203 0.32 2.02 -15.99
N MET A 204 0.91 3.02 -16.66
CA MET A 204 1.83 3.99 -16.05
C MET A 204 1.19 5.35 -15.89
N PHE A 205 1.63 6.07 -14.87
CA PHE A 205 1.31 7.46 -14.65
C PHE A 205 2.50 8.22 -14.07
N CYS A 206 2.42 9.53 -14.04
CA CYS A 206 3.50 10.39 -13.58
C CYS A 206 3.13 11.19 -12.33
N ALA A 207 4.12 11.38 -11.46
CA ALA A 207 4.04 12.32 -10.35
C ALA A 207 5.40 13.02 -10.15
N GLY A 208 5.35 14.25 -9.63
CA GLY A 208 6.54 15.05 -9.39
C GLY A 208 6.20 16.46 -8.90
N ASP A 209 7.20 17.34 -8.83
CA ASP A 209 6.99 18.75 -8.57
C ASP A 209 6.81 19.51 -9.89
N LEU A 210 5.84 20.41 -9.93
CA LEU A 210 5.52 21.20 -11.13
C LEU A 210 6.66 22.14 -11.54
N THR A 211 7.48 22.53 -10.59
CA THR A 211 8.60 23.46 -10.78
C THR A 211 9.96 22.74 -10.87
N GLY A 212 9.97 21.43 -10.63
CA GLY A 212 11.17 20.63 -10.49
C GLY A 212 11.75 20.66 -9.07
N GLY A 213 12.83 19.94 -8.84
CA GLY A 213 13.53 19.89 -7.55
C GLY A 213 13.03 18.83 -6.56
N LYS A 214 11.90 18.15 -6.86
CA LYS A 214 11.32 17.12 -5.96
C LYS A 214 10.82 15.95 -6.78
N ASP A 215 11.35 14.76 -6.49
CA ASP A 215 10.99 13.52 -7.17
C ASP A 215 11.50 12.32 -6.36
N SER A 216 11.09 11.11 -6.75
CA SER A 216 11.84 9.89 -6.44
C SER A 216 13.15 9.86 -7.23
N CYS A 217 14.18 9.21 -6.68
CA CYS A 217 15.49 9.21 -7.30
C CYS A 217 16.08 7.79 -7.38
N GLN A 218 17.33 7.69 -7.87
CA GLN A 218 18.05 6.43 -7.97
C GLN A 218 18.19 5.77 -6.58
N GLY A 219 17.71 4.54 -6.47
CA GLY A 219 17.64 3.80 -5.20
C GLY A 219 16.24 3.77 -4.56
N ASP A 220 15.28 4.56 -5.06
CA ASP A 220 13.87 4.51 -4.62
C ASP A 220 13.03 3.55 -5.47
N GLY A 221 13.57 2.99 -6.56
CA GLY A 221 12.87 2.05 -7.45
C GLY A 221 12.21 0.92 -6.66
N GLY A 222 11.00 0.51 -7.05
CA GLY A 222 10.18 -0.47 -6.32
C GLY A 222 9.47 0.08 -5.06
N GLY A 223 9.84 1.28 -4.61
CA GLY A 223 9.25 1.96 -3.47
C GLY A 223 7.84 2.51 -3.72
N PRO A 224 7.19 3.01 -2.66
CA PRO A 224 5.81 3.45 -2.71
C PRO A 224 5.62 4.87 -3.24
N LEU A 225 4.54 5.07 -4.00
CA LEU A 225 3.85 6.34 -4.11
C LEU A 225 2.50 6.24 -3.41
N VAL A 226 2.27 7.06 -2.41
CA VAL A 226 1.09 6.98 -1.56
C VAL A 226 0.30 8.28 -1.53
N CYS A 227 -1.03 8.20 -1.54
CA CYS A 227 -1.92 9.34 -1.37
C CYS A 227 -2.92 9.07 -0.24
N SER A 228 -3.34 10.11 0.45
CA SER A 228 -4.33 10.00 1.52
C SER A 228 -5.73 10.38 1.04
N VAL A 229 -6.73 9.63 1.52
CA VAL A 229 -8.14 9.98 1.45
C VAL A 229 -8.66 10.04 2.89
N GLY A 230 -8.98 11.24 3.36
CA GLY A 230 -9.20 11.47 4.77
C GLY A 230 -7.94 11.19 5.60
N ASP A 231 -8.06 10.30 6.58
CA ASP A 231 -6.98 9.87 7.47
C ASP A 231 -6.32 8.54 7.03
N GLN A 232 -6.70 8.00 5.88
CA GLN A 232 -6.25 6.71 5.39
C GLN A 232 -5.34 6.85 4.16
N TRP A 233 -4.23 6.11 4.16
CA TRP A 233 -3.24 6.11 3.09
C TRP A 233 -3.40 4.90 2.17
N TYR A 234 -3.24 5.16 0.88
CA TYR A 234 -3.37 4.17 -0.19
C TYR A 234 -2.09 4.13 -1.02
N LEU A 235 -1.63 2.92 -1.34
CA LEU A 235 -0.55 2.70 -2.29
C LEU A 235 -1.11 2.83 -3.71
N ILE A 236 -0.81 3.93 -4.39
CA ILE A 236 -1.34 4.17 -5.73
C ILE A 236 -0.35 3.85 -6.83
N GLY A 237 0.96 3.89 -6.52
CA GLY A 237 2.01 3.65 -7.50
C GLY A 237 3.23 2.94 -6.91
N VAL A 238 3.97 2.28 -7.80
CA VAL A 238 5.29 1.71 -7.56
C VAL A 238 6.30 2.47 -8.41
N VAL A 239 7.36 2.98 -7.81
CA VAL A 239 8.45 3.72 -8.51
C VAL A 239 9.11 2.81 -9.54
N ILE A 240 9.18 3.24 -10.81
CA ILE A 240 9.82 2.45 -11.86
C ILE A 240 10.99 3.15 -12.56
N PHE A 241 10.84 4.39 -12.99
CA PHE A 241 11.92 5.17 -13.60
C PHE A 241 11.65 6.67 -13.60
N GLY A 242 12.67 7.45 -13.98
CA GLY A 242 12.60 8.87 -14.27
C GLY A 242 13.78 9.29 -15.16
N ASN A 243 13.68 10.42 -15.82
CA ASN A 243 14.79 11.02 -16.58
C ASN A 243 15.58 12.02 -15.71
N GLY A 244 16.44 11.48 -14.88
CA GLY A 244 17.07 12.21 -13.77
C GLY A 244 16.15 12.26 -12.56
N CYS A 245 16.43 13.14 -11.59
CA CYS A 245 15.61 13.29 -10.39
C CYS A 245 15.24 14.75 -10.22
N GLY A 246 13.95 15.03 -10.06
CA GLY A 246 13.46 16.39 -9.87
C GLY A 246 13.72 17.34 -11.04
N LYS A 247 13.95 16.84 -12.23
CA LYS A 247 14.09 17.69 -13.41
C LYS A 247 12.74 18.31 -13.75
N LYS A 248 12.74 19.62 -13.97
CA LYS A 248 11.57 20.30 -14.55
C LYS A 248 11.16 19.60 -15.84
N ASP A 249 9.85 19.36 -16.00
CA ASP A 249 9.22 18.73 -17.16
C ASP A 249 9.48 17.21 -17.33
N TYR A 250 10.23 16.56 -16.43
CA TYR A 250 10.46 15.12 -16.41
C TYR A 250 10.07 14.54 -15.05
N PRO A 251 8.77 14.31 -14.80
CA PRO A 251 8.30 13.73 -13.53
C PRO A 251 8.68 12.26 -13.40
N GLY A 252 8.73 11.75 -12.19
CA GLY A 252 8.86 10.32 -11.92
C GLY A 252 7.71 9.52 -12.54
N VAL A 253 8.01 8.30 -13.00
CA VAL A 253 7.06 7.37 -13.62
C VAL A 253 6.80 6.19 -12.68
N TYR A 254 5.54 5.83 -12.55
CA TYR A 254 5.04 4.84 -11.60
C TYR A 254 4.12 3.84 -12.28
N THR A 255 4.21 2.56 -11.90
CA THR A 255 3.20 1.55 -12.24
C THR A 255 1.95 1.78 -11.40
N SER A 256 0.78 1.84 -12.01
CA SER A 256 -0.52 2.01 -11.34
C SER A 256 -0.93 0.76 -10.58
N VAL A 257 -1.02 0.84 -9.26
CA VAL A 257 -1.45 -0.29 -8.42
C VAL A 257 -2.92 -0.64 -8.62
N ALA A 258 -3.78 0.35 -8.91
CA ALA A 258 -5.21 0.13 -9.16
C ALA A 258 -5.46 -0.84 -10.33
N ASN A 259 -4.62 -0.80 -11.38
CA ASN A 259 -4.73 -1.70 -12.52
C ASN A 259 -4.51 -3.17 -12.15
N TYR A 260 -3.74 -3.42 -11.09
CA TYR A 260 -3.31 -4.75 -10.67
C TYR A 260 -3.95 -5.24 -9.37
N THR A 261 -4.87 -4.48 -8.79
CA THR A 261 -5.50 -4.83 -7.50
C THR A 261 -6.19 -6.21 -7.53
N LYS A 262 -6.81 -6.59 -8.66
CA LYS A 262 -7.42 -7.92 -8.81
C LYS A 262 -6.36 -9.03 -8.76
N TRP A 263 -5.24 -8.87 -9.45
CA TRP A 263 -4.13 -9.83 -9.43
C TRP A 263 -3.49 -9.90 -8.05
N ILE A 264 -3.22 -8.74 -7.42
CA ILE A 264 -2.68 -8.68 -6.06
C ILE A 264 -3.58 -9.44 -5.08
N SER A 265 -4.90 -9.35 -5.23
CA SER A 265 -5.90 -9.92 -4.31
C SER A 265 -6.34 -11.33 -4.67
N ALA A 266 -5.71 -11.99 -5.65
CA ALA A 266 -6.11 -13.33 -6.09
C ALA A 266 -5.99 -14.37 -4.98
N GLU A 267 -4.98 -14.23 -4.11
CA GLU A 267 -4.80 -15.09 -2.95
C GLU A 267 -5.52 -14.55 -1.71
N PRO A 268 -6.13 -15.41 -0.87
CA PRO A 268 -6.94 -14.98 0.27
C PRO A 268 -6.19 -14.12 1.30
N ASP A 269 -4.95 -14.44 1.62
CA ASP A 269 -4.11 -13.73 2.60
C ASP A 269 -3.53 -12.41 2.08
N ARG A 270 -3.68 -12.12 0.77
CA ARG A 270 -3.34 -10.82 0.17
C ARG A 270 -4.48 -9.80 0.26
N ARG A 271 -5.70 -10.23 0.61
CA ARG A 271 -6.92 -9.40 0.60
C ARG A 271 -7.06 -8.43 1.76
N LEU A 272 -6.22 -8.50 2.78
CA LEU A 272 -6.34 -7.67 3.99
C LEU A 272 -6.41 -6.16 3.72
N GLY A 273 -5.68 -5.67 2.72
CA GLY A 273 -5.74 -4.26 2.31
C GLY A 273 -7.04 -3.81 1.64
N LEU A 274 -7.87 -4.74 1.13
CA LEU A 274 -9.11 -4.45 0.40
C LEU A 274 -10.38 -4.51 1.28
N LEU A 275 -10.33 -5.18 2.42
CA LEU A 275 -11.52 -5.46 3.24
C LEU A 275 -12.22 -4.22 3.79
N ASN A 276 -11.60 -3.05 3.77
CA ASN A 276 -12.19 -1.82 4.29
C ASN A 276 -13.04 -1.04 3.28
N TYR A 277 -12.97 -1.37 1.97
CA TYR A 277 -13.70 -0.61 0.94
C TYR A 277 -15.13 -1.11 0.70
N GLY A 278 -15.42 -2.38 0.98
CA GLY A 278 -16.72 -3.01 0.64
C GLY A 278 -17.83 -2.84 1.68
N ARG A 279 -17.56 -2.32 2.88
CA ARG A 279 -18.56 -2.28 3.96
C ARG A 279 -19.21 -0.93 4.24
N SER A 280 -18.75 0.16 3.65
CA SER A 280 -19.39 1.47 3.84
C SER A 280 -20.57 1.77 2.91
N MET A 281 -20.86 0.94 1.92
CA MET A 281 -21.94 1.21 0.94
C MET A 281 -22.97 0.11 0.76
N CYS A 282 -23.07 -0.89 1.61
CA CYS A 282 -24.07 -1.94 1.42
C CYS A 282 -24.66 -2.50 2.72
N TRP A 283 -25.28 -1.66 3.54
CA TRP A 283 -26.23 -2.07 4.58
C TRP A 283 -27.42 -1.09 4.66
N LEU A 284 -28.02 -0.80 3.52
CA LEU A 284 -29.45 -0.51 3.41
C LEU A 284 -30.04 -1.67 2.60
N THR A 285 -30.10 -2.86 3.18
CA THR A 285 -30.73 -3.98 2.53
C THR A 285 -31.48 -4.84 3.52
N LEU A 286 -32.75 -4.97 3.25
CA LEU A 286 -33.69 -6.00 3.71
C LEU A 286 -34.18 -5.94 5.18
N GLY A 287 -33.41 -5.43 6.16
CA GLY A 287 -33.93 -5.26 7.54
C GLY A 287 -34.88 -4.07 7.69
N ASP A 288 -34.56 -2.96 7.06
CA ASP A 288 -35.35 -1.72 7.19
C ASP A 288 -36.61 -1.75 6.35
N ALA A 289 -36.66 -2.56 5.28
CA ALA A 289 -37.89 -2.75 4.50
C ALA A 289 -38.98 -3.51 5.28
N TRP A 290 -38.58 -4.45 6.13
CA TRP A 290 -39.54 -5.18 6.99
C TRP A 290 -40.04 -4.32 8.15
N ILE A 291 -39.21 -3.46 8.71
CA ILE A 291 -39.60 -2.52 9.79
C ILE A 291 -40.57 -1.46 9.24
N LEU A 292 -40.33 -0.92 8.04
CA LEU A 292 -41.24 0.03 7.38
C LEU A 292 -42.58 -0.60 7.01
N LEU A 293 -42.60 -1.87 6.56
CA LEU A 293 -43.83 -2.58 6.27
C LEU A 293 -44.65 -2.92 7.53
N LEU A 294 -43.98 -3.27 8.62
CA LEU A 294 -44.65 -3.49 9.92
C LEU A 294 -45.20 -2.23 10.52
N THR A 295 -44.52 -1.09 10.41
CA THR A 295 -45.04 0.20 10.91
C THR A 295 -46.20 0.73 10.09
N MET A 296 -46.19 0.55 8.74
CA MET A 296 -47.35 0.92 7.90
C MET A 296 -48.55 0.01 8.17
N SER A 297 -48.40 -1.26 8.51
CA SER A 297 -49.49 -2.15 8.85
C SER A 297 -50.14 -1.80 10.20
N ILE A 298 -49.38 -1.31 11.17
CA ILE A 298 -49.91 -0.89 12.48
C ILE A 298 -50.69 0.42 12.38
N VAL A 299 -50.24 1.36 11.53
CA VAL A 299 -50.95 2.66 11.34
C VAL A 299 -52.27 2.45 10.60
N LEU A 300 -52.39 1.46 9.73
CA LEU A 300 -53.65 1.14 9.06
C LEU A 300 -54.67 0.38 9.95
N TRP A 301 -54.22 -0.20 11.08
CA TRP A 301 -55.07 -0.96 11.99
C TRP A 301 -55.61 -0.14 13.15
N LEU A 302 -55.00 1.04 13.44
CA LEU A 302 -55.42 1.98 14.51
C LEU A 302 -56.24 3.17 13.98
N GLY A 303 -56.61 3.19 12.70
CA GLY A 303 -57.36 4.25 12.02
C GLY A 303 -58.81 3.88 11.71
N TRP A 304 -59.51 3.07 12.58
CA TRP A 304 -60.98 2.89 12.61
C TRP A 304 -61.47 2.85 14.02
#